data_c6faae316ca191430ef3f4c222a15e8e
#
_entry.id   c6faae316ca191430ef3f4c222a15e8e
#
_cell.length_a   1.000
_cell.length_b   1.000
_cell.length_c   1.000
_cell.angle_alpha   90.00
_cell.angle_beta   90.00
_cell.angle_gamma   90.00
#
_symmetry.space_group_name_H-M   'P 1'
#
loop_
_entity.id
_entity.type
_entity.pdbx_description
1 polymer ?
#
loop_
_entity_poly.entity_id
_entity_poly.type
_entity_poly.pdbx_seq_one_letter_code
_entity_poly.pdbx_strand_id
1 'polypeptide(L)'
;MKKLLTCLLATLGLTTACGQTNYETDVFKTKSGKEVKFHALVHASIRIQYDGKEIQIDPVTKLGNKVIDYSVMPKAEYLLVTHEHGDHFNQEAIKTLSGAKTRFITNKRCTDMYGSGEVMKNGDKIQIADDFTVEAVPA
;
A
#
# COMPACT_ATOMS: atom_id res chain seq x y z
N MET A 1 -17.59 -62.44 10.35
CA MET A 1 -17.75 -61.14 11.02
C MET A 1 -16.49 -60.34 10.75
N LYS A 2 -16.49 -59.45 9.75
CA LYS A 2 -15.33 -58.58 9.40
C LYS A 2 -15.58 -57.19 10.00
N LYS A 3 -14.72 -56.76 10.95
CA LYS A 3 -14.78 -55.43 11.54
C LYS A 3 -14.06 -54.46 10.58
N LEU A 4 -14.80 -53.49 10.06
CA LEU A 4 -14.26 -52.40 9.27
C LEU A 4 -13.74 -51.32 10.25
N LEU A 5 -12.44 -51.05 10.20
CA LEU A 5 -11.80 -50.01 10.99
C LEU A 5 -11.76 -48.74 10.13
N THR A 6 -12.65 -47.79 10.45
CA THR A 6 -12.70 -46.48 9.76
C THR A 6 -11.66 -45.58 10.38
N CYS A 7 -10.58 -45.33 9.65
CA CYS A 7 -9.57 -44.33 10.00
C CYS A 7 -10.10 -42.92 9.68
N LEU A 8 -10.40 -42.16 10.72
CA LEU A 8 -10.77 -40.72 10.61
C LEU A 8 -9.50 -39.91 10.52
N LEU A 9 -9.12 -39.48 9.30
CA LEU A 9 -8.03 -38.51 9.10
C LEU A 9 -8.56 -37.11 9.50
N ALA A 10 -8.14 -36.65 10.66
CA ALA A 10 -8.31 -35.24 11.04
C ALA A 10 -7.24 -34.40 10.31
N THR A 11 -7.61 -33.67 9.27
CA THR A 11 -6.77 -32.66 8.64
C THR A 11 -6.71 -31.45 9.56
N LEU A 12 -5.60 -31.31 10.27
CA LEU A 12 -5.26 -30.11 11.04
C LEU A 12 -4.94 -29.00 10.02
N GLY A 13 -5.92 -28.15 9.72
CA GLY A 13 -5.70 -26.94 8.95
C GLY A 13 -4.82 -25.98 9.76
N LEU A 14 -3.54 -25.85 9.41
CA LEU A 14 -2.70 -24.75 9.87
C LEU A 14 -3.26 -23.46 9.26
N THR A 15 -4.08 -22.73 10.00
CA THR A 15 -4.35 -21.32 9.71
C THR A 15 -3.13 -20.53 10.18
N THR A 16 -2.25 -20.16 9.26
CA THR A 16 -1.26 -19.13 9.52
C THR A 16 -2.02 -17.83 9.78
N ALA A 17 -2.15 -17.44 11.04
CA ALA A 17 -2.57 -16.10 11.42
C ALA A 17 -1.45 -15.14 10.99
N CYS A 18 -1.54 -14.65 9.75
CA CYS A 18 -0.82 -13.47 9.31
C CYS A 18 -1.31 -12.34 10.21
N GLY A 19 -0.42 -11.73 10.98
CA GLY A 19 -0.76 -10.63 11.89
C GLY A 19 -1.36 -9.46 11.10
N GLN A 20 -2.68 -9.48 10.99
CA GLN A 20 -3.44 -8.42 10.33
C GLN A 20 -3.58 -7.30 11.34
N THR A 21 -2.73 -6.29 11.23
CA THR A 21 -2.99 -5.02 11.91
C THR A 21 -4.32 -4.49 11.38
N ASN A 22 -5.32 -4.39 12.26
CA ASN A 22 -6.63 -3.82 11.92
C ASN A 22 -6.48 -2.30 11.75
N TYR A 23 -6.21 -1.86 10.54
CA TYR A 23 -6.33 -0.46 10.16
C TYR A 23 -7.81 -0.13 9.85
N GLU A 24 -8.22 1.08 10.15
CA GLU A 24 -9.52 1.60 9.71
C GLU A 24 -9.57 1.52 8.18
N THR A 25 -10.63 0.88 7.69
CA THR A 25 -10.71 0.54 6.27
C THR A 25 -12.08 0.91 5.73
N ASP A 26 -12.08 1.79 4.71
CA ASP A 26 -13.27 2.11 3.93
C ASP A 26 -13.25 1.36 2.60
N VAL A 27 -14.42 0.85 2.20
CA VAL A 27 -14.59 0.11 0.95
C VAL A 27 -15.60 0.81 0.08
N PHE A 28 -15.18 1.16 -1.13
CA PHE A 28 -16.02 1.82 -2.14
C PHE A 28 -16.12 0.95 -3.40
N LYS A 29 -17.15 1.20 -4.19
CA LYS A 29 -17.27 0.64 -5.54
C LYS A 29 -17.22 1.75 -6.57
N THR A 30 -16.41 1.56 -7.59
CA THR A 30 -16.37 2.44 -8.77
C THR A 30 -17.67 2.33 -9.57
N LYS A 31 -17.87 3.23 -10.53
CA LYS A 31 -19.00 3.14 -11.48
C LYS A 31 -18.95 1.85 -12.32
N SER A 32 -17.76 1.29 -12.56
CA SER A 32 -17.57 0.01 -13.25
C SER A 32 -17.77 -1.22 -12.34
N GLY A 33 -18.11 -1.02 -11.06
CA GLY A 33 -18.34 -2.08 -10.08
C GLY A 33 -17.07 -2.63 -9.42
N LYS A 34 -15.89 -2.13 -9.74
CA LYS A 34 -14.64 -2.53 -9.10
C LYS A 34 -14.56 -2.01 -7.66
N GLU A 35 -13.97 -2.80 -6.78
CA GLU A 35 -13.79 -2.44 -5.37
C GLU A 35 -12.50 -1.63 -5.19
N VAL A 36 -12.59 -0.59 -4.36
CA VAL A 36 -11.46 0.21 -3.89
C VAL A 36 -11.45 0.16 -2.37
N LYS A 37 -10.34 -0.26 -1.77
CA LYS A 37 -10.16 -0.25 -0.31
C LYS A 37 -9.17 0.84 0.08
N PHE A 38 -9.57 1.67 1.01
CA PHE A 38 -8.72 2.68 1.64
C PHE A 38 -8.41 2.26 3.07
N HIS A 39 -7.14 2.13 3.41
CA HIS A 39 -6.68 1.84 4.76
C HIS A 39 -5.99 3.07 5.33
N ALA A 40 -6.57 3.70 6.34
CA ALA A 40 -5.94 4.79 7.07
C ALA A 40 -4.89 4.21 8.02
N LEU A 41 -3.62 4.45 7.75
CA LEU A 41 -2.52 3.90 8.55
C LEU A 41 -2.14 4.84 9.69
N VAL A 42 -1.55 5.97 9.38
CA VAL A 42 -1.19 7.02 10.34
C VAL A 42 -1.04 8.36 9.61
N HIS A 43 -1.61 9.44 10.16
CA HIS A 43 -1.52 10.78 9.60
C HIS A 43 -1.98 10.81 8.13
N ALA A 44 -1.11 11.20 7.19
CA ALA A 44 -1.36 11.18 5.76
C ALA A 44 -1.00 9.85 5.08
N SER A 45 -0.50 8.86 5.83
CA SER A 45 -0.15 7.55 5.28
C SER A 45 -1.39 6.74 4.98
N ILE A 46 -1.64 6.50 3.71
CA ILE A 46 -2.80 5.76 3.20
C ILE A 46 -2.33 4.61 2.32
N ARG A 47 -2.91 3.44 2.53
CA ARG A 47 -2.79 2.29 1.64
C ARG A 47 -4.05 2.14 0.84
N ILE A 48 -3.94 2.01 -0.47
CA ILE A 48 -5.08 1.79 -1.36
C ILE A 48 -4.88 0.47 -2.10
N GLN A 49 -5.93 -0.34 -2.10
CA GLN A 49 -5.99 -1.54 -2.94
C GLN A 49 -7.07 -1.34 -4.00
N TYR A 50 -6.69 -1.47 -5.27
CA TYR A 50 -7.58 -1.29 -6.40
C TYR A 50 -7.22 -2.23 -7.54
N ASP A 51 -8.15 -3.10 -7.94
CA ASP A 51 -8.03 -3.99 -9.10
C ASP A 51 -6.69 -4.76 -9.12
N GLY A 52 -6.31 -5.34 -7.97
CA GLY A 52 -5.06 -6.07 -7.79
C GLY A 52 -3.80 -5.20 -7.64
N LYS A 53 -3.95 -3.86 -7.70
CA LYS A 53 -2.85 -2.91 -7.51
C LYS A 53 -2.71 -2.51 -6.05
N GLU A 54 -1.47 -2.42 -5.62
CA GLU A 54 -1.10 -1.95 -4.28
C GLU A 54 -0.51 -0.54 -4.40
N ILE A 55 -1.17 0.45 -3.79
CA ILE A 55 -0.80 1.86 -3.85
C ILE A 55 -0.57 2.36 -2.44
N GLN A 56 0.55 3.03 -2.21
CA GLN A 56 0.90 3.61 -0.92
C GLN A 56 1.13 5.12 -1.09
N ILE A 57 0.55 5.91 -0.19
CA ILE A 57 0.66 7.37 -0.18
C ILE A 57 1.34 7.78 1.12
N ASP A 58 2.34 8.66 1.05
CA ASP A 58 3.07 9.25 2.17
C ASP A 58 3.45 8.23 3.26
N PRO A 59 4.13 7.10 2.91
CA PRO A 59 4.42 6.07 3.87
C PRO A 59 5.47 6.52 4.88
N VAL A 60 5.13 6.43 6.20
CA VAL A 60 6.06 6.68 7.30
C VAL A 60 6.03 5.53 8.30
N THR A 61 7.23 5.11 8.76
CA THR A 61 7.36 3.98 9.70
C THR A 61 6.89 4.31 11.10
N LYS A 62 6.95 5.57 11.49
CA LYS A 62 6.58 6.01 12.84
C LYS A 62 6.12 7.46 12.84
N LEU A 63 5.04 7.73 13.59
CA LEU A 63 4.61 9.08 13.92
C LEU A 63 4.01 9.10 15.35
N GLY A 64 4.63 9.89 16.24
CA GLY A 64 4.29 9.86 17.65
C GLY A 64 4.47 8.46 18.25
N ASN A 65 3.41 7.91 18.83
CA ASN A 65 3.42 6.57 19.43
C ASN A 65 2.96 5.47 18.45
N LYS A 66 2.55 5.82 17.23
CA LYS A 66 2.12 4.85 16.22
C LYS A 66 3.32 4.38 15.40
N VAL A 67 3.46 3.07 15.25
CA VAL A 67 4.48 2.41 14.43
C VAL A 67 3.77 1.57 13.38
N ILE A 68 4.21 1.70 12.13
CA ILE A 68 3.71 0.92 10.99
C ILE A 68 4.81 -0.03 10.53
N ASP A 69 4.51 -1.30 10.53
CA ASP A 69 5.40 -2.33 9.98
C ASP A 69 5.04 -2.60 8.51
N TYR A 70 5.78 -1.97 7.62
CA TYR A 70 5.61 -2.17 6.18
C TYR A 70 6.22 -3.49 5.68
N SER A 71 7.02 -4.19 6.49
CA SER A 71 7.65 -5.46 6.08
C SER A 71 6.64 -6.59 5.87
N VAL A 72 5.48 -6.50 6.53
CA VAL A 72 4.38 -7.47 6.42
C VAL A 72 3.38 -7.12 5.30
N MET A 73 3.58 -5.98 4.61
CA MET A 73 2.72 -5.55 3.52
C MET A 73 3.28 -5.98 2.16
N PRO A 74 2.43 -6.16 1.15
CA PRO A 74 2.89 -6.37 -0.23
C PRO A 74 3.74 -5.20 -0.72
N LYS A 75 4.64 -5.46 -1.69
CA LYS A 75 5.34 -4.40 -2.40
C LYS A 75 4.34 -3.55 -3.16
N ALA A 76 4.51 -2.24 -3.08
CA ALA A 76 3.65 -1.30 -3.78
C ALA A 76 3.94 -1.33 -5.30
N GLU A 77 2.89 -1.32 -6.11
CA GLU A 77 3.03 -1.03 -7.54
C GLU A 77 3.22 0.47 -7.77
N TYR A 78 2.55 1.29 -6.95
CA TYR A 78 2.69 2.75 -6.95
C TYR A 78 2.98 3.27 -5.54
N LEU A 79 4.06 4.04 -5.42
CA LEU A 79 4.41 4.80 -4.23
C LEU A 79 4.30 6.29 -4.55
N LEU A 80 3.42 6.97 -3.83
CA LEU A 80 3.16 8.39 -4.01
C LEU A 80 3.65 9.14 -2.76
N VAL A 81 4.45 10.18 -2.94
CA VAL A 81 4.86 11.06 -1.83
C VAL A 81 4.57 12.51 -2.22
N THR A 82 3.79 13.18 -1.38
CA THR A 82 3.32 14.53 -1.65
C THR A 82 4.42 15.56 -1.50
N HIS A 83 5.20 15.49 -0.41
CA HIS A 83 6.28 16.43 -0.14
C HIS A 83 7.32 15.86 0.85
N GLU A 84 8.40 16.62 1.07
CA GLU A 84 9.62 16.16 1.73
C GLU A 84 9.61 16.21 3.27
N HIS A 85 8.54 16.65 3.93
CA HIS A 85 8.49 16.66 5.38
C HIS A 85 8.52 15.24 5.97
N GLY A 86 9.15 15.09 7.15
CA GLY A 86 9.42 13.77 7.74
C GLY A 86 8.18 12.97 8.16
N ASP A 87 7.02 13.60 8.25
CA ASP A 87 5.72 13.00 8.50
C ASP A 87 4.98 12.54 7.20
N HIS A 88 5.61 12.78 6.03
CA HIS A 88 5.14 12.35 4.71
C HIS A 88 6.21 11.57 3.93
N PHE A 89 7.48 11.91 4.10
CA PHE A 89 8.61 11.34 3.36
C PHE A 89 9.51 10.53 4.28
N ASN A 90 9.47 9.19 4.18
CA ASN A 90 10.33 8.29 4.94
C ASN A 90 11.02 7.30 4.00
N GLN A 91 12.35 7.46 3.86
CA GLN A 91 13.14 6.67 2.92
C GLN A 91 13.15 5.16 3.25
N GLU A 92 13.10 4.80 4.54
CA GLU A 92 13.04 3.41 4.98
C GLU A 92 11.72 2.75 4.56
N ALA A 93 10.59 3.43 4.78
CA ALA A 93 9.28 2.96 4.34
C ALA A 93 9.23 2.80 2.81
N ILE A 94 9.71 3.80 2.07
CA ILE A 94 9.78 3.77 0.60
C ILE A 94 10.60 2.57 0.14
N LYS A 95 11.80 2.36 0.71
CA LYS A 95 12.67 1.21 0.38
C LYS A 95 12.00 -0.12 0.71
N THR A 96 11.35 -0.21 1.87
CA THR A 96 10.66 -1.44 2.31
C THR A 96 9.50 -1.78 1.38
N LEU A 97 8.74 -0.80 0.91
CA LEU A 97 7.60 -1.01 0.02
C LEU A 97 7.98 -1.17 -1.46
N SER A 98 9.19 -0.74 -1.84
CA SER A 98 9.65 -0.83 -3.22
C SER A 98 10.00 -2.25 -3.64
N GLY A 99 9.64 -2.60 -4.88
CA GLY A 99 10.03 -3.81 -5.59
C GLY A 99 10.46 -3.48 -7.02
N ALA A 100 10.79 -4.49 -7.81
CA ALA A 100 11.32 -4.32 -9.18
C ALA A 100 10.38 -3.57 -10.14
N LYS A 101 9.07 -3.58 -9.84
CA LYS A 101 8.04 -2.93 -10.68
C LYS A 101 7.43 -1.68 -10.04
N THR A 102 7.92 -1.28 -8.88
CA THR A 102 7.37 -0.11 -8.16
C THR A 102 7.69 1.16 -8.93
N ARG A 103 6.65 1.94 -9.21
CA ARG A 103 6.78 3.33 -9.67
C ARG A 103 6.72 4.25 -8.46
N PHE A 104 7.83 4.91 -8.18
CA PHE A 104 7.90 5.93 -7.13
C PHE A 104 7.66 7.30 -7.76
N ILE A 105 6.53 7.94 -7.43
CA ILE A 105 6.04 9.18 -8.02
C ILE A 105 6.00 10.24 -6.93
N THR A 106 6.63 11.37 -7.14
CA THR A 106 6.75 12.42 -6.14
C THR A 106 7.13 13.77 -6.75
N ASN A 107 7.33 14.80 -5.92
CA ASN A 107 7.85 16.07 -6.37
C ASN A 107 9.37 16.01 -6.62
N LYS A 108 9.91 17.06 -7.27
CA LYS A 108 11.35 17.12 -7.59
C LYS A 108 12.24 17.06 -6.34
N ARG A 109 11.86 17.72 -5.25
CA ARG A 109 12.67 17.77 -4.03
C ARG A 109 12.82 16.38 -3.37
N CYS A 110 11.74 15.63 -3.26
CA CYS A 110 11.79 14.24 -2.78
C CYS A 110 12.65 13.36 -3.69
N THR A 111 12.53 13.52 -5.02
CA THR A 111 13.36 12.79 -5.99
C THR A 111 14.85 13.11 -5.78
N ASP A 112 15.20 14.38 -5.60
CA ASP A 112 16.59 14.80 -5.35
C ASP A 112 17.13 14.21 -4.01
N MET A 113 16.30 14.16 -2.97
CA MET A 113 16.67 13.62 -1.65
C MET A 113 16.79 12.10 -1.65
N TYR A 114 15.94 11.38 -2.41
CA TYR A 114 15.94 9.91 -2.49
C TYR A 114 16.91 9.37 -3.52
N GLY A 115 17.26 10.16 -4.52
CA GLY A 115 18.16 9.80 -5.63
C GLY A 115 17.47 9.12 -6.81
N SER A 116 16.15 8.95 -6.78
CA SER A 116 15.35 8.37 -7.87
C SER A 116 13.87 8.72 -7.71
N GLY A 117 13.07 8.51 -8.76
CA GLY A 117 11.62 8.72 -8.76
C GLY A 117 11.14 9.43 -10.02
N GLU A 118 9.85 9.32 -10.28
CA GLU A 118 9.15 10.03 -11.34
C GLU A 118 8.65 11.37 -10.77
N VAL A 119 9.06 12.47 -11.39
CA VAL A 119 8.68 13.80 -10.90
C VAL A 119 7.31 14.20 -11.44
N MET A 120 6.40 14.55 -10.52
CA MET A 120 5.15 15.28 -10.83
C MET A 120 5.20 16.69 -10.27
N LYS A 121 4.64 17.64 -10.99
CA LYS A 121 4.37 19.02 -10.57
C LYS A 121 2.88 19.30 -10.68
N ASN A 122 2.41 20.34 -10.02
CA ASN A 122 1.00 20.75 -10.05
C ASN A 122 0.45 20.85 -11.48
N GLY A 123 -0.68 20.20 -11.71
CA GLY A 123 -1.35 20.07 -13.00
C GLY A 123 -0.95 18.82 -13.80
N ASP A 124 0.10 18.11 -13.43
CA ASP A 124 0.47 16.86 -14.10
C ASP A 124 -0.52 15.74 -13.76
N LYS A 125 -0.74 14.83 -14.73
CA LYS A 125 -1.60 13.67 -14.59
C LYS A 125 -0.87 12.41 -15.04
N ILE A 126 -1.00 11.33 -14.27
CA ILE A 126 -0.47 10.01 -14.62
C ILE A 126 -1.62 9.01 -14.61
N GLN A 127 -1.80 8.30 -15.74
CA GLN A 127 -2.73 7.19 -15.83
C GLN A 127 -2.13 5.96 -15.14
N ILE A 128 -2.84 5.42 -14.13
CA ILE A 128 -2.44 4.21 -13.39
C ILE A 128 -3.13 2.97 -13.95
N ALA A 129 -4.41 3.09 -14.28
CA ALA A 129 -5.22 2.07 -14.92
C ALA A 129 -6.23 2.76 -15.86
N ASP A 130 -6.97 2.02 -16.66
CA ASP A 130 -7.93 2.58 -17.64
C ASP A 130 -8.93 3.55 -17.00
N ASP A 131 -9.30 3.31 -15.76
CA ASP A 131 -10.27 4.08 -14.97
C ASP A 131 -9.65 4.69 -13.69
N PHE A 132 -8.31 4.75 -13.58
CA PHE A 132 -7.62 5.32 -12.44
C PHE A 132 -6.48 6.26 -12.86
N THR A 133 -6.63 7.53 -12.53
CA THR A 133 -5.67 8.60 -12.80
C THR A 133 -5.24 9.27 -11.50
N VAL A 134 -3.97 9.58 -11.38
CA VAL A 134 -3.41 10.44 -10.32
C VAL A 134 -3.16 11.83 -10.91
N GLU A 135 -3.62 12.85 -10.22
CA GLU A 135 -3.41 14.25 -10.57
C GLU A 135 -2.70 14.97 -9.42
N ALA A 136 -1.64 15.71 -9.73
CA ALA A 136 -0.97 16.57 -8.76
C ALA A 136 -1.67 17.93 -8.69
N VAL A 137 -2.12 18.30 -7.50
CA VAL A 137 -2.79 19.58 -7.23
C VAL A 137 -1.98 20.39 -6.22
N PRO A 138 -2.11 21.74 -6.19
CA PRO A 138 -1.53 22.56 -5.14
C PRO A 138 -2.06 22.16 -3.77
N ALA A 139 -1.17 22.13 -2.77
CA ALA A 139 -1.50 21.98 -1.36
C ALA A 139 -1.78 23.33 -0.72
#